data_6d388044e9ad44da6e5c316b1aa22713
#
_entry.id   6d388044e9ad44da6e5c316b1aa22713
#
_cell.length_a   1.000
_cell.length_b   1.000
_cell.length_c   1.000
_cell.angle_alpha   90.00
_cell.angle_beta   90.00
_cell.angle_gamma   90.00
#
_symmetry.space_group_name_H-M   'P 1'
#
loop_
_entity.id
_entity.type
_entity.pdbx_description
1 polymer ?
#
loop_
_entity_poly.entity_id
_entity_poly.type
_entity_poly.pdbx_seq_one_letter_code
_entity_poly.pdbx_strand_id
1 'polypeptide(L)'
;MNKRIFLSSPHMSGNELKYIEKVFESNYIAPLGEYVNKFEDSIKNYANIENALAVTSGTAAIHLALRVLGITKDDDVLASTFTFIGSVNAILYQGANP
;
A
#
# COMPACT_ATOMS: atom_id res chain seq x y z
N MET A 1 -15.48 -9.46 -33.29
CA MET A 1 -15.57 -8.65 -32.07
C MET A 1 -14.16 -8.40 -31.56
N ASN A 2 -13.74 -7.14 -31.45
CA ASN A 2 -12.44 -6.82 -30.86
C ASN A 2 -12.50 -7.08 -29.36
N LYS A 3 -11.75 -8.07 -28.87
CA LYS A 3 -11.64 -8.35 -27.43
C LYS A 3 -10.85 -7.21 -26.79
N ARG A 4 -11.46 -6.55 -25.79
CA ARG A 4 -10.79 -5.49 -25.04
C ARG A 4 -9.57 -6.07 -24.30
N ILE A 5 -8.42 -5.44 -24.47
CA ILE A 5 -7.18 -5.78 -23.75
C ILE A 5 -7.07 -4.82 -22.56
N PHE A 6 -6.98 -5.36 -21.36
CA PHE A 6 -6.77 -4.60 -20.14
C PHE A 6 -5.26 -4.53 -19.84
N LEU A 7 -4.80 -3.40 -19.32
CA LEU A 7 -3.41 -3.20 -18.92
C LEU A 7 -3.02 -4.18 -17.80
N SER A 8 -3.86 -4.23 -16.77
CA SER A 8 -3.79 -5.22 -15.69
C SER A 8 -5.19 -5.44 -15.15
N SER A 9 -5.54 -6.68 -14.88
CA SER A 9 -6.80 -7.01 -14.22
C SER A 9 -6.54 -7.42 -12.76
N PRO A 10 -7.46 -7.09 -11.83
CA PRO A 10 -7.37 -7.58 -10.47
C PRO A 10 -7.31 -9.11 -10.43
N HIS A 11 -6.54 -9.64 -9.50
CA HIS A 11 -6.49 -11.07 -9.23
C HIS A 11 -7.19 -11.37 -7.91
N MET A 12 -8.02 -12.40 -7.92
CA MET A 12 -8.72 -12.91 -6.74
C MET A 12 -8.22 -14.32 -6.45
N SER A 13 -7.70 -14.55 -5.24
CA SER A 13 -7.18 -15.86 -4.82
C SER A 13 -8.28 -16.85 -4.47
N GLY A 14 -9.49 -16.34 -4.19
CA GLY A 14 -10.65 -17.11 -3.72
C GLY A 14 -10.75 -17.21 -2.19
N ASN A 15 -9.83 -16.60 -1.45
CA ASN A 15 -9.85 -16.59 0.02
C ASN A 15 -10.38 -15.26 0.61
N GLU A 16 -10.55 -14.25 -0.21
CA GLU A 16 -10.89 -12.89 0.22
C GLU A 16 -12.18 -12.85 1.03
N LEU A 17 -13.24 -13.50 0.53
CA LEU A 17 -14.53 -13.56 1.22
C LEU A 17 -14.44 -14.26 2.59
N LYS A 18 -13.65 -15.31 2.70
CA LYS A 18 -13.45 -16.01 3.98
C LYS A 18 -12.83 -15.11 5.06
N TYR A 19 -11.91 -14.24 4.66
CA TYR A 19 -11.31 -13.27 5.59
C TYR A 19 -12.30 -12.18 5.97
N ILE A 20 -13.07 -11.68 5.01
CA ILE A 20 -14.10 -10.68 5.23
C ILE A 20 -15.17 -11.24 6.20
N GLU A 21 -15.68 -12.44 5.95
CA GLU A 21 -16.66 -13.11 6.82
C GLU A 21 -16.17 -13.20 8.27
N LYS A 22 -14.94 -13.65 8.48
CA LYS A 22 -14.35 -13.75 9.82
C LYS A 22 -14.20 -12.41 10.53
N VAL A 23 -13.89 -11.33 9.78
CA VAL A 23 -13.85 -9.99 10.36
C VAL A 23 -15.25 -9.56 10.81
N PHE A 24 -16.28 -9.83 10.00
CA PHE A 24 -17.67 -9.54 10.37
C PHE A 24 -18.14 -10.38 11.56
N GLU A 25 -17.83 -11.68 11.60
CA GLU A 25 -18.13 -12.56 12.73
C GLU A 25 -17.51 -12.05 14.04
N SER A 26 -16.30 -11.50 13.97
CA SER A 26 -15.62 -10.91 15.14
C SER A 26 -16.26 -9.61 15.60
N ASN A 27 -17.08 -8.97 14.78
CA ASN A 27 -17.64 -7.63 14.95
C ASN A 27 -16.58 -6.52 15.14
N TYR A 28 -15.32 -6.81 14.81
CA TYR A 28 -14.22 -5.87 14.96
C TYR A 28 -13.83 -5.25 13.61
N ILE A 29 -14.72 -4.39 13.11
CA ILE A 29 -14.54 -3.67 11.85
C ILE A 29 -13.93 -2.31 12.17
N ALA A 30 -12.61 -2.28 12.33
CA ALA A 30 -11.85 -1.10 12.72
C ALA A 30 -10.50 -1.06 11.97
N PRO A 31 -9.83 0.10 11.91
CA PRO A 31 -8.51 0.23 11.28
C PRO A 31 -7.39 -0.48 12.06
N LEU A 32 -7.69 -1.01 13.23
CA LEU A 32 -6.85 -1.86 14.05
C LEU A 32 -7.55 -3.20 14.26
N GLY A 33 -6.81 -4.27 14.46
CA GLY A 33 -7.41 -5.58 14.75
C GLY A 33 -6.53 -6.75 14.34
N GLU A 34 -7.01 -7.94 14.63
CA GLU A 34 -6.29 -9.20 14.42
C GLU A 34 -5.79 -9.36 12.98
N TYR A 35 -6.59 -9.00 11.98
CA TYR A 35 -6.23 -9.17 10.58
C TYR A 35 -5.23 -8.12 10.08
N VAL A 36 -5.23 -6.92 10.66
CA VAL A 36 -4.18 -5.93 10.41
C VAL A 36 -2.85 -6.45 10.95
N ASN A 37 -2.84 -6.93 12.19
CA ASN A 37 -1.64 -7.51 12.81
C ASN A 37 -1.11 -8.72 12.03
N LYS A 38 -2.00 -9.64 11.62
CA LYS A 38 -1.62 -10.80 10.79
C LYS A 38 -1.03 -10.40 9.44
N PHE A 39 -1.56 -9.35 8.81
CA PHE A 39 -1.00 -8.83 7.58
C PHE A 39 0.41 -8.29 7.80
N GLU A 40 0.60 -7.44 8.82
CA GLU A 40 1.91 -6.89 9.17
C GLU A 40 2.92 -7.99 9.51
N ASP A 41 2.53 -8.99 10.30
CA ASP A 41 3.37 -10.14 10.63
C ASP A 41 3.73 -10.98 9.39
N SER A 42 2.79 -11.16 8.48
CA SER A 42 3.05 -11.86 7.21
C SER A 42 4.09 -11.12 6.36
N ILE A 43 4.00 -9.81 6.28
CA ILE A 43 4.98 -8.97 5.56
C ILE A 43 6.34 -9.02 6.25
N LYS A 44 6.39 -8.91 7.58
CA LYS A 44 7.64 -9.03 8.34
C LYS A 44 8.35 -10.35 8.04
N ASN A 45 7.60 -11.45 8.12
CA ASN A 45 8.15 -12.78 7.86
C ASN A 45 8.61 -12.96 6.41
N TYR A 46 7.79 -12.51 5.45
CA TYR A 46 8.12 -12.64 4.02
C TYR A 46 9.35 -11.83 3.62
N ALA A 47 9.45 -10.60 4.11
CA ALA A 47 10.54 -9.68 3.79
C ALA A 47 11.75 -9.84 4.72
N ASN A 48 11.65 -10.65 5.77
CA ASN A 48 12.66 -10.82 6.82
C ASN A 48 13.09 -9.49 7.45
N ILE A 49 12.11 -8.72 7.90
CA ILE A 49 12.27 -7.40 8.53
C ILE A 49 11.62 -7.39 9.92
N GLU A 50 12.10 -6.52 10.79
CA GLU A 50 11.60 -6.43 12.17
C GLU A 50 10.23 -5.76 12.27
N ASN A 51 9.98 -4.75 11.43
CA ASN A 51 8.80 -3.92 11.54
C ASN A 51 8.08 -3.79 10.19
N ALA A 52 6.76 -3.81 10.24
CA ALA A 52 5.89 -3.49 9.11
C ALA A 52 4.69 -2.71 9.63
N LEU A 53 4.15 -1.82 8.82
CA LEU A 53 2.98 -1.03 9.14
C LEU A 53 2.01 -1.08 7.97
N ALA A 54 0.78 -1.51 8.24
CA ALA A 54 -0.31 -1.48 7.29
C ALA A 54 -0.85 -0.06 7.15
N VAL A 55 -1.01 0.39 5.92
CA VAL A 55 -1.57 1.70 5.58
C VAL A 55 -2.68 1.54 4.53
N THR A 56 -3.47 2.57 4.33
CA THR A 56 -4.68 2.52 3.49
C THR A 56 -4.43 2.38 1.99
N SER A 57 -3.22 2.70 1.51
CA SER A 57 -2.88 2.63 0.09
C SER A 57 -1.37 2.63 -0.15
N GLY A 58 -0.94 2.21 -1.34
CA GLY A 58 0.45 2.33 -1.76
C GLY A 58 0.95 3.78 -1.80
N THR A 59 0.11 4.73 -2.18
CA THR A 59 0.45 6.17 -2.13
C THR A 59 0.73 6.61 -0.70
N ALA A 60 -0.08 6.20 0.27
CA ALA A 60 0.14 6.48 1.68
C ALA A 60 1.44 5.84 2.19
N ALA A 61 1.75 4.61 1.75
CA ALA A 61 2.99 3.93 2.09
C ALA A 61 4.23 4.69 1.58
N ILE A 62 4.22 5.11 0.32
CA ILE A 62 5.32 5.89 -0.27
C ILE A 62 5.46 7.24 0.45
N HIS A 63 4.34 7.94 0.68
CA HIS A 63 4.36 9.22 1.38
C HIS A 63 4.94 9.09 2.80
N LEU A 64 4.54 8.06 3.54
CA LEU A 64 5.07 7.79 4.87
C LEU A 64 6.57 7.46 4.82
N ALA A 65 7.00 6.65 3.86
CA ALA A 65 8.42 6.30 3.67
C ALA A 65 9.27 7.54 3.40
N LEU A 66 8.84 8.43 2.50
CA LEU A 66 9.53 9.68 2.21
C LEU A 66 9.63 10.58 3.45
N ARG A 67 8.55 10.62 4.24
CA ARG A 67 8.52 11.38 5.50
C ARG A 67 9.49 10.82 6.56
N VAL A 68 9.55 9.50 6.70
CA VAL A 68 10.50 8.83 7.62
C VAL A 68 11.94 9.04 7.20
N LEU A 69 12.21 9.09 5.89
CA LEU A 69 13.52 9.41 5.33
C LEU A 69 13.91 10.90 5.48
N GLY A 70 13.00 11.74 5.96
CA GLY A 70 13.27 13.16 6.16
C GLY A 70 13.21 14.00 4.89
N ILE A 71 12.57 13.51 3.82
CA ILE A 71 12.42 14.25 2.57
C ILE A 71 11.57 15.50 2.80
N THR A 72 12.03 16.63 2.25
CA THR A 72 11.44 17.95 2.41
C THR A 72 11.23 18.63 1.05
N LYS A 73 10.69 19.84 1.07
CA LYS A 73 10.49 20.68 -0.12
C LYS A 73 11.78 21.09 -0.88
N ASP A 74 12.92 20.93 -0.24
CA ASP A 74 14.22 21.30 -0.81
C ASP A 74 14.94 20.09 -1.46
N ASP A 75 14.27 18.94 -1.52
CA ASP A 75 14.81 17.69 -2.06
C ASP A 75 14.24 17.36 -3.44
N ASP A 76 15.07 16.76 -4.28
CA ASP A 76 14.68 16.13 -5.55
C ASP A 76 14.56 14.61 -5.34
N VAL A 77 13.46 14.03 -5.79
CA VAL A 77 13.19 12.59 -5.64
C VAL A 77 13.02 11.96 -7.03
N LEU A 78 13.95 11.12 -7.42
CA LEU A 78 13.89 10.42 -8.70
C LEU A 78 12.71 9.43 -8.74
N ALA A 79 11.90 9.55 -9.76
CA ALA A 79 10.76 8.66 -10.01
C ALA A 79 10.73 8.21 -11.48
N SER A 80 10.16 7.03 -11.72
CA SER A 80 9.93 6.56 -13.07
C SER A 80 8.83 7.38 -13.75
N THR A 81 9.01 7.72 -15.02
CA THR A 81 7.98 8.38 -15.84
C THR A 81 6.88 7.39 -16.26
N PHE A 82 7.18 6.10 -16.29
CA PHE A 82 6.21 5.04 -16.58
C PHE A 82 5.77 4.36 -15.28
N THR A 83 4.89 5.04 -14.55
CA THR A 83 4.35 4.56 -13.27
C THR A 83 2.93 5.11 -13.05
N PHE A 84 2.22 4.52 -12.09
CA PHE A 84 0.96 5.06 -11.62
C PHE A 84 1.20 6.40 -10.88
N ILE A 85 0.34 7.38 -11.13
CA ILE A 85 0.49 8.75 -10.59
C ILE A 85 0.62 8.82 -9.07
N GLY A 86 0.12 7.82 -8.34
CA GLY A 86 0.24 7.72 -6.89
C GLY A 86 1.67 7.76 -6.37
N SER A 87 2.65 7.31 -7.17
CA SER A 87 4.07 7.37 -6.82
C SER A 87 4.59 8.80 -6.82
N VAL A 88 4.26 9.56 -7.88
CA VAL A 88 4.67 10.97 -8.02
C VAL A 88 3.91 11.87 -7.04
N ASN A 89 2.60 11.61 -6.85
CA ASN A 89 1.80 12.38 -5.90
C ASN A 89 2.35 12.30 -4.48
N ALA A 90 2.87 11.16 -4.06
CA ALA A 90 3.48 11.01 -2.74
C ALA A 90 4.68 11.94 -2.55
N ILE A 91 5.48 12.18 -3.60
CA ILE A 91 6.61 13.13 -3.59
C ILE A 91 6.07 14.55 -3.45
N LEU A 92 5.06 14.90 -4.26
CA LEU A 92 4.44 16.23 -4.22
C LEU A 92 3.79 16.54 -2.87
N TYR A 93 3.25 15.54 -2.17
CA TYR A 93 2.67 15.71 -0.82
C TYR A 93 3.71 16.09 0.23
N GLN A 94 4.98 15.73 0.03
CA GLN A 94 6.10 16.22 0.85
C GLN A 94 6.54 17.64 0.47
N GLY A 95 6.01 18.17 -0.64
CA GLY A 95 6.49 19.42 -1.24
C GLY A 95 7.81 19.27 -2.00
N ALA A 96 8.33 18.05 -2.07
CA ALA A 96 9.56 17.74 -2.81
C ALA A 96 9.33 17.76 -4.32
N ASN A 97 10.42 17.84 -5.08
CA ASN A 97 10.41 17.94 -6.52
C ASN A 97 10.62 16.54 -7.15
N PRO A 98 9.66 16.02 -7.95
CA PRO A 98 9.80 14.71 -8.61
C PRO A 98 10.62 14.80 -9.89
#